data_1099267059d5a1f617f545c7570c3b1e
#
_entry.id   1099267059d5a1f617f545c7570c3b1e
#
_cell.length_a   1.000
_cell.length_b   1.000
_cell.length_c   1.000
_cell.angle_alpha   90.00
_cell.angle_beta   90.00
_cell.angle_gamma   90.00
#
_symmetry.space_group_name_H-M   'P 1'
#
loop_
_entity.id
_entity.type
_entity.pdbx_description
1 polymer ?
#
loop_
_entity_poly.entity_id
_entity_poly.type
_entity_poly.pdbx_seq_one_letter_code
_entity_poly.pdbx_strand_id
1 'polypeptide(L)'
;MLVLLYDLVDDYLERRAALRDEHLGLARAAHDRGELLLAGALSDPYDQALLVWSTDDAATVEAFAKADPYVINGLVKSWRVRNWNVVIGG
;
A
#
# COMPACT_ATOMS: atom_id res chain seq x y z
N MET A 1 11.51 -9.95 -1.50
CA MET A 1 10.49 -9.14 -0.79
C MET A 1 9.79 -8.24 -1.79
N LEU A 2 8.48 -8.17 -1.78
CA LEU A 2 7.73 -7.32 -2.71
C LEU A 2 7.36 -5.99 -2.07
N VAL A 3 7.34 -4.94 -2.88
CA VAL A 3 6.91 -3.60 -2.48
C VAL A 3 5.80 -3.15 -3.42
N LEU A 4 4.67 -2.75 -2.86
CA LEU A 4 3.60 -2.07 -3.57
C LEU A 4 3.81 -0.56 -3.40
N LEU A 5 3.98 0.13 -4.51
CA LEU A 5 4.23 1.57 -4.54
C LEU A 5 2.98 2.29 -5.05
N TYR A 6 2.49 3.24 -4.27
CA TYR A 6 1.37 4.10 -4.63
C TYR A 6 1.86 5.50 -4.97
N ASP A 7 1.40 6.04 -6.08
CA ASP A 7 1.51 7.48 -6.37
C ASP A 7 0.18 8.14 -5.99
N LEU A 8 0.23 9.13 -5.12
CA LEU A 8 -0.94 9.72 -4.50
C LEU A 8 -1.35 11.03 -5.16
N VAL A 9 -2.66 11.32 -5.15
CA VAL A 9 -3.19 12.61 -5.63
C VAL A 9 -2.85 13.74 -4.67
N ASP A 10 -2.88 14.98 -5.15
CA ASP A 10 -2.47 16.16 -4.36
C ASP A 10 -3.33 16.38 -3.12
N ASP A 11 -4.62 16.04 -3.17
CA ASP A 11 -5.57 16.18 -2.08
C ASP A 11 -5.78 14.88 -1.27
N TYR A 12 -4.79 14.00 -1.29
CA TYR A 12 -4.82 12.70 -0.61
C TYR A 12 -5.20 12.80 0.87
N LEU A 13 -4.55 13.70 1.63
CA LEU A 13 -4.78 13.84 3.07
C LEU A 13 -6.24 14.22 3.41
N GLU A 14 -6.82 15.07 2.59
CA GLU A 14 -8.21 15.50 2.76
C GLU A 14 -9.18 14.39 2.41
N ARG A 15 -8.94 13.69 1.30
CA ARG A 15 -9.84 12.67 0.78
C ARG A 15 -9.78 11.35 1.54
N ARG A 16 -8.63 11.02 2.14
CA ARG A 16 -8.45 9.74 2.82
C ARG A 16 -9.32 9.58 4.07
N ALA A 17 -9.72 10.66 4.72
CA ALA A 17 -10.43 10.61 6.01
C ALA A 17 -11.69 9.75 5.93
N ALA A 18 -12.47 9.87 4.85
CA ALA A 18 -13.70 9.11 4.65
C ALA A 18 -13.48 7.62 4.36
N LEU A 19 -12.28 7.23 3.91
CA LEU A 19 -11.96 5.87 3.47
C LEU A 19 -10.93 5.18 4.37
N ARG A 20 -10.40 5.91 5.34
CA ARG A 20 -9.24 5.46 6.13
C ARG A 20 -9.52 4.19 6.92
N ASP A 21 -10.66 4.10 7.59
CA ASP A 21 -10.99 2.94 8.42
C ASP A 21 -11.10 1.67 7.58
N GLU A 22 -11.72 1.74 6.42
CA GLU A 22 -11.85 0.63 5.48
C GLU A 22 -10.48 0.21 4.92
N HIS A 23 -9.66 1.17 4.51
CA HIS A 23 -8.31 0.93 4.03
C HIS A 23 -7.44 0.27 5.11
N LEU A 24 -7.43 0.81 6.32
CA LEU A 24 -6.65 0.26 7.43
C LEU A 24 -7.14 -1.13 7.84
N GLY A 25 -8.45 -1.39 7.76
CA GLY A 25 -9.01 -2.72 8.02
C GLY A 25 -8.47 -3.76 7.05
N LEU A 26 -8.42 -3.43 5.77
CA LEU A 26 -7.85 -4.29 4.73
C LEU A 26 -6.36 -4.54 4.96
N ALA A 27 -5.61 -3.49 5.29
CA ALA A 27 -4.18 -3.58 5.56
C ALA A 27 -3.88 -4.41 6.82
N ARG A 28 -4.63 -4.22 7.89
CA ARG A 28 -4.48 -5.00 9.13
C ARG A 28 -4.76 -6.47 8.90
N ALA A 29 -5.78 -6.79 8.11
CA ALA A 29 -6.10 -8.19 7.78
C ALA A 29 -4.94 -8.86 7.04
N ALA A 30 -4.32 -8.17 6.09
CA ALA A 30 -3.14 -8.68 5.38
C ALA A 30 -1.93 -8.83 6.32
N HIS A 31 -1.75 -7.89 7.24
CA HIS A 31 -0.70 -7.96 8.26
C HIS A 31 -0.92 -9.15 9.22
N ASP A 32 -2.15 -9.36 9.67
CA ASP A 32 -2.49 -10.46 10.58
C ASP A 32 -2.29 -11.83 9.92
N ARG A 33 -2.45 -11.92 8.61
CA ARG A 33 -2.13 -13.14 7.84
C ARG A 33 -0.62 -13.35 7.67
N GLY A 34 0.22 -12.41 8.08
CA GLY A 34 1.67 -12.48 7.91
C GLY A 34 2.16 -12.10 6.52
N GLU A 35 1.30 -11.55 5.67
CA GLU A 35 1.62 -11.17 4.29
C GLU A 35 2.19 -9.76 4.17
N LEU A 36 1.55 -8.80 4.84
CA LEU A 36 1.97 -7.39 4.85
C LEU A 36 2.81 -7.11 6.10
N LEU A 37 4.04 -6.63 5.88
CA LEU A 37 4.98 -6.33 6.98
C LEU A 37 4.84 -4.89 7.46
N LEU A 38 4.92 -3.94 6.54
CA LEU A 38 4.90 -2.50 6.81
C LEU A 38 4.06 -1.81 5.77
N ALA A 39 3.31 -0.79 6.19
CA ALA A 39 2.56 0.05 5.28
C ALA A 39 2.47 1.47 5.82
N GLY A 40 2.58 2.44 4.95
CA GLY A 40 2.45 3.84 5.33
C GLY A 40 2.72 4.77 4.17
N ALA A 41 2.36 6.02 4.35
CA ALA A 41 2.63 7.06 3.37
C ALA A 41 3.95 7.76 3.70
N LEU A 42 4.67 8.13 2.66
CA LEU A 42 5.80 9.05 2.81
C LEU A 42 5.26 10.45 3.09
N SER A 43 5.92 11.15 3.99
CA SER A 43 5.54 12.52 4.36
C SER A 43 6.55 13.53 3.86
N ASP A 44 6.13 14.79 3.81
CA ASP A 44 6.96 15.94 3.44
C ASP A 44 7.58 15.83 2.03
N PRO A 45 6.75 15.67 0.99
CA PRO A 45 5.28 15.69 0.92
C PRO A 45 4.62 14.31 1.00
N TYR A 46 3.29 14.28 1.21
CA TYR A 46 2.48 13.07 1.13
C TYR A 46 2.11 12.79 -0.35
N ASP A 47 3.06 12.31 -1.12
CA ASP A 47 2.90 12.04 -2.56
C ASP A 47 3.02 10.58 -2.93
N GLN A 48 3.53 9.75 -2.04
CA GLN A 48 3.69 8.30 -2.26
C GLN A 48 3.38 7.51 -1.00
N ALA A 49 3.00 6.25 -1.18
CA ALA A 49 2.88 5.29 -0.08
C ALA A 49 3.63 4.01 -0.44
N LEU A 50 4.14 3.34 0.58
CA LEU A 50 4.85 2.08 0.46
C LEU A 50 4.16 1.01 1.29
N LEU A 51 3.97 -0.16 0.69
CA LEU A 51 3.45 -1.34 1.37
C LEU A 51 4.43 -2.48 1.11
N VAL A 52 5.07 -2.97 2.17
CA VAL A 52 6.14 -3.96 2.09
C VAL A 52 5.60 -5.33 2.49
N TRP A 53 5.85 -6.34 1.66
CA TRP A 53 5.25 -7.66 1.74
C TRP A 53 6.28 -8.75 1.98
N SER A 54 5.95 -9.71 2.83
CA SER A 54 6.77 -10.91 3.03
C SER A 54 6.54 -11.96 1.95
N THR A 55 5.36 -11.95 1.31
CA THR A 55 5.06 -12.88 0.22
C THR A 55 5.85 -12.54 -1.04
N ASP A 56 6.23 -13.57 -1.80
CA ASP A 56 6.83 -13.43 -3.13
C ASP A 56 5.79 -13.60 -4.25
N ASP A 57 4.52 -13.77 -3.88
CA ASP A 57 3.42 -13.92 -4.83
C ASP A 57 2.86 -12.54 -5.22
N ALA A 58 3.25 -12.06 -6.40
CA ALA A 58 2.78 -10.78 -6.92
C ALA A 58 1.25 -10.72 -7.06
N ALA A 59 0.59 -11.85 -7.33
CA ALA A 59 -0.87 -11.90 -7.45
C ALA A 59 -1.57 -11.52 -6.13
N THR A 60 -1.01 -11.92 -4.99
CA THR A 60 -1.51 -11.53 -3.66
C THR A 60 -1.45 -10.02 -3.47
N VAL A 61 -0.33 -9.40 -3.84
CA VAL A 61 -0.11 -7.96 -3.71
C VAL A 61 -1.01 -7.18 -4.66
N GLU A 62 -1.13 -7.63 -5.89
CA GLU A 62 -2.01 -7.01 -6.90
C GLU A 62 -3.48 -7.09 -6.48
N ALA A 63 -3.91 -8.22 -5.91
CA ALA A 63 -5.27 -8.38 -5.39
C ALA A 63 -5.57 -7.38 -4.28
N PHE A 64 -4.60 -7.12 -3.39
CA PHE A 64 -4.73 -6.09 -2.37
C PHE A 64 -4.96 -4.71 -3.00
N ALA A 65 -4.12 -4.32 -3.95
CA ALA A 65 -4.23 -3.03 -4.60
C ALA A 65 -5.60 -2.84 -5.27
N LYS A 66 -6.10 -3.87 -5.96
CA LYS A 66 -7.39 -3.83 -6.64
C LYS A 66 -8.58 -3.76 -5.67
N ALA A 67 -8.41 -4.23 -4.44
CA ALA A 67 -9.45 -4.20 -3.40
C ALA A 67 -9.36 -2.97 -2.49
N ASP A 68 -8.25 -2.23 -2.54
CA ASP A 68 -8.01 -1.08 -1.67
C ASP A 68 -8.97 0.07 -2.03
N PRO A 69 -9.81 0.54 -1.08
CA PRO A 69 -10.69 1.68 -1.32
C PRO A 69 -9.95 2.94 -1.77
N TYR A 70 -8.71 3.13 -1.38
CA TYR A 70 -7.90 4.26 -1.86
C TYR A 70 -7.62 4.18 -3.36
N VAL A 71 -7.42 2.98 -3.89
CA VAL A 71 -7.25 2.75 -5.33
C VAL A 71 -8.59 2.89 -6.06
N ILE A 72 -9.63 2.22 -5.55
CA ILE A 72 -10.95 2.22 -6.16
C ILE A 72 -11.53 3.63 -6.29
N ASN A 73 -11.29 4.47 -5.30
CA ASN A 73 -11.84 5.83 -5.23
C ASN A 73 -10.89 6.91 -5.77
N GLY A 74 -9.80 6.53 -6.40
CA GLY A 74 -8.94 7.46 -7.13
C GLY A 74 -7.98 8.30 -6.29
N LEU A 75 -7.73 7.95 -5.03
CA LEU A 75 -6.69 8.60 -4.22
C LEU A 75 -5.30 8.19 -4.67
N VAL A 76 -5.18 6.99 -5.20
CA VAL A 76 -3.97 6.46 -5.81
C VAL A 76 -4.09 6.63 -7.32
N LYS A 77 -3.29 7.50 -7.91
CA LYS A 77 -3.36 7.77 -9.36
C LYS A 77 -2.64 6.69 -10.20
N SER A 78 -1.68 6.01 -9.62
CA SER A 78 -1.03 4.85 -10.23
C SER A 78 -0.38 3.99 -9.15
N TRP A 79 -0.21 2.71 -9.44
CA TRP A 79 0.49 1.81 -8.53
C TRP A 79 1.29 0.77 -9.33
N ARG A 80 2.33 0.23 -8.68
CA ARG A 80 3.17 -0.82 -9.25
C ARG A 80 3.72 -1.71 -8.16
N VAL A 81 3.99 -2.96 -8.52
CA VAL A 81 4.64 -3.95 -7.66
C VAL A 81 6.09 -4.10 -8.12
N ARG A 82 7.03 -3.95 -7.18
CA ARG A 82 8.45 -4.11 -7.43
C ARG A 82 9.04 -5.16 -6.50
N ASN A 83 10.02 -5.89 -6.99
CA ASN A 83 10.82 -6.74 -6.14
C ASN A 83 11.94 -5.93 -5.48
N TRP A 84 12.06 -6.02 -4.16
CA TRP A 84 13.11 -5.37 -3.40
C TRP A 84 14.16 -6.41 -3.01
N ASN A 85 15.35 -6.27 -3.57
CA ASN A 85 16.49 -7.10 -3.20
C ASN A 85 17.14 -6.53 -1.94
N VAL A 86 16.64 -6.96 -0.78
CA VAL A 86 17.13 -6.49 0.52
C VAL A 86 18.48 -7.16 0.81
N VAL A 87 19.50 -6.35 1.04
CA VAL A 87 20.87 -6.85 1.31
C VAL A 87 21.30 -6.64 2.76
N ILE A 88 20.63 -5.76 3.51
CA ILE A 88 20.89 -5.50 4.92
C ILE A 88 19.54 -5.40 5.64
N GLY A 89 19.40 -6.13 6.74
CA GLY A 89 18.18 -6.12 7.54
C GLY A 89 17.08 -7.02 6.97
N GLY A 90 15.94 -6.94 7.54
CA GLY A 90 14.76 -7.70 7.09
C GLY A 90 14.34 -8.87 7.97
#